data_5dafb5b506d842aa463d82fe1c475b10
#
_entry.id   5dafb5b506d842aa463d82fe1c475b10
#
_cell.length_a   1.000
_cell.length_b   1.000
_cell.length_c   1.000
_cell.angle_alpha   90.00
_cell.angle_beta   90.00
_cell.angle_gamma   90.00
#
_symmetry.space_group_name_H-M   'P 1'
#
loop_
_entity.id
_entity.type
_entity.pdbx_description
1 polymer ?
#
loop_
_entity_poly.entity_id
_entity_poly.type
_entity_poly.pdbx_seq_one_letter_code
_entity_poly.pdbx_strand_id
1 'polypeptide(L)'
;MKIETTILKNLLQNEDYARKVLPFLNDEYFTENSDKIVFNQINNFILKYNSLPNKEALTIELSDAKITEEDFKDSANLVTAISEDIQEFADLTWLLDSTEKFCQDKAIYNAVVESISILDNPKSIADKGAIPDILSDALSVSFDPHVGHDYIDDSAERFDYYHRVEERIPFDLDYFNRITKGGLPQKTL
;
A
#
# COMPACT_ATOMS: atom_id res chain seq x y z
N MET A 1 -4.96 -1.61 -22.31
CA MET A 1 -3.85 -1.07 -21.54
C MET A 1 -3.70 -1.96 -20.30
N LYS A 2 -2.51 -2.42 -19.95
CA LYS A 2 -2.30 -3.23 -18.74
C LYS A 2 -2.36 -2.32 -17.53
N ILE A 3 -2.84 -2.81 -16.38
CA ILE A 3 -2.90 -2.01 -15.14
C ILE A 3 -1.51 -1.55 -14.70
N GLU A 4 -0.48 -2.37 -14.90
CA GLU A 4 0.92 -2.05 -14.61
C GLU A 4 1.37 -0.78 -15.36
N THR A 5 1.10 -0.68 -16.65
CA THR A 5 1.41 0.51 -17.45
C THR A 5 0.64 1.75 -16.98
N THR A 6 -0.62 1.57 -16.56
CA THR A 6 -1.43 2.67 -16.00
C THR A 6 -0.84 3.18 -14.68
N ILE A 7 -0.38 2.27 -13.81
CA ILE A 7 0.29 2.62 -12.55
C ILE A 7 1.55 3.43 -12.83
N LEU A 8 2.45 2.92 -13.69
CA LEU A 8 3.71 3.60 -14.02
C LEU A 8 3.49 4.97 -14.64
N LYS A 9 2.49 5.11 -15.54
CA LYS A 9 2.10 6.39 -16.12
C LYS A 9 1.69 7.40 -15.04
N ASN A 10 0.81 6.98 -14.11
CA ASN A 10 0.33 7.88 -13.06
C ASN A 10 1.40 8.19 -12.00
N LEU A 11 2.35 7.29 -11.76
CA LEU A 11 3.52 7.59 -10.92
C LEU A 11 4.41 8.68 -11.52
N LEU A 12 4.40 8.88 -12.85
CA LEU A 12 5.15 9.94 -13.52
C LEU A 12 4.42 11.26 -13.61
N GLN A 13 3.08 11.22 -13.70
CA GLN A 13 2.29 12.39 -14.11
C GLN A 13 1.42 12.95 -12.98
N ASN A 14 1.18 12.18 -11.91
CA ASN A 14 0.26 12.55 -10.83
C ASN A 14 0.97 12.46 -9.47
N GLU A 15 1.34 13.61 -8.92
CA GLU A 15 2.07 13.68 -7.64
C GLU A 15 1.22 13.20 -6.46
N ASP A 16 -0.07 13.56 -6.42
CA ASP A 16 -0.96 13.13 -5.33
C ASP A 16 -1.15 11.61 -5.31
N TYR A 17 -1.25 11.02 -6.50
CA TYR A 17 -1.30 9.57 -6.65
C TYR A 17 0.01 8.92 -6.21
N ALA A 18 1.14 9.42 -6.71
CA ALA A 18 2.46 8.87 -6.40
C ALA A 18 2.73 8.87 -4.89
N ARG A 19 2.42 9.97 -4.19
CA ARG A 19 2.60 10.10 -2.74
C ARG A 19 1.77 9.08 -1.94
N LYS A 20 0.56 8.77 -2.41
CA LYS A 20 -0.34 7.83 -1.72
C LYS A 20 0.00 6.37 -1.98
N VAL A 21 0.48 6.05 -3.17
CA VAL A 21 0.60 4.65 -3.64
C VAL A 21 2.02 4.10 -3.49
N LEU A 22 3.04 4.96 -3.63
CA LEU A 22 4.43 4.53 -3.62
C LEU A 22 4.85 3.70 -2.39
N PRO A 23 4.39 4.00 -1.16
CA PRO A 23 4.74 3.21 0.03
C PRO A 23 4.25 1.75 0.00
N PHE A 24 3.26 1.44 -0.84
CA PHE A 24 2.63 0.13 -0.92
C PHE A 24 3.04 -0.67 -2.16
N LEU A 25 3.71 -0.02 -3.12
CA LEU A 25 4.19 -0.67 -4.33
C LEU A 25 5.54 -1.35 -4.10
N ASN A 26 5.66 -2.56 -4.62
CA ASN A 26 6.90 -3.32 -4.68
C ASN A 26 7.23 -3.65 -6.15
N ASP A 27 8.51 -3.68 -6.52
CA ASP A 27 8.96 -4.07 -7.86
C ASP A 27 8.58 -5.51 -8.21
N GLU A 28 8.47 -6.39 -7.22
CA GLU A 28 8.02 -7.78 -7.39
C GLU A 28 6.58 -7.92 -7.89
N TYR A 29 5.76 -6.87 -7.79
CA TYR A 29 4.39 -6.87 -8.29
C TYR A 29 4.30 -6.75 -9.81
N PHE A 30 5.33 -6.20 -10.44
CA PHE A 30 5.40 -6.06 -11.88
C PHE A 30 5.86 -7.35 -12.55
N THR A 31 5.25 -7.70 -13.67
CA THR A 31 5.54 -8.97 -14.36
C THR A 31 6.73 -8.84 -15.30
N GLU A 32 6.77 -7.76 -16.08
CA GLU A 32 7.81 -7.51 -17.09
C GLU A 32 9.05 -6.88 -16.43
N ASN A 33 10.23 -7.28 -16.89
CA ASN A 33 11.49 -6.76 -16.35
C ASN A 33 11.67 -5.25 -16.61
N SER A 34 11.21 -4.78 -17.77
CA SER A 34 11.19 -3.34 -18.11
C SER A 34 10.34 -2.53 -17.14
N ASP A 35 9.16 -3.06 -16.74
CA ASP A 35 8.26 -2.38 -15.80
C ASP A 35 8.90 -2.28 -14.41
N LYS A 36 9.58 -3.35 -13.95
CA LYS A 36 10.34 -3.37 -12.68
C LYS A 36 11.47 -2.32 -12.69
N ILE A 37 12.23 -2.28 -13.77
CA ILE A 37 13.34 -1.34 -13.91
C ILE A 37 12.84 0.09 -13.88
N VAL A 38 11.79 0.41 -14.67
CA VAL A 38 11.22 1.75 -14.72
C VAL A 38 10.63 2.14 -13.36
N PHE A 39 9.91 1.24 -12.70
CA PHE A 39 9.39 1.47 -11.35
C PHE A 39 10.52 1.79 -10.36
N ASN A 40 11.58 0.98 -10.34
CA ASN A 40 12.73 1.19 -9.45
C ASN A 40 13.43 2.53 -9.69
N GLN A 41 13.56 2.97 -10.95
CA GLN A 41 14.12 4.28 -11.26
C GLN A 41 13.22 5.42 -10.79
N ILE A 42 11.91 5.31 -10.99
CA ILE A 42 10.93 6.30 -10.49
C ILE A 42 11.00 6.38 -8.96
N ASN A 43 10.96 5.24 -8.29
CA ASN A 43 11.00 5.17 -6.82
C ASN A 43 12.30 5.77 -6.26
N ASN A 44 13.46 5.38 -6.80
CA ASN A 44 14.74 5.90 -6.37
C ASN A 44 14.86 7.41 -6.59
N PHE A 45 14.34 7.91 -7.72
CA PHE A 45 14.34 9.35 -8.01
C PHE A 45 13.47 10.12 -7.00
N ILE A 46 12.28 9.63 -6.72
CA ILE A 46 11.35 10.28 -5.75
C ILE A 46 11.95 10.26 -4.35
N LEU A 47 12.54 9.15 -3.91
CA LEU A 47 13.22 9.04 -2.61
C LEU A 47 14.41 10.00 -2.48
N LYS A 48 15.15 10.21 -3.56
CA LYS A 48 16.35 11.05 -3.57
C LYS A 48 16.04 12.55 -3.66
N TYR A 49 15.07 12.91 -4.50
CA TYR A 49 14.79 14.31 -4.85
C TYR A 49 13.45 14.83 -4.34
N ASN A 50 12.62 13.98 -3.75
CA ASN A 50 11.25 14.29 -3.28
C ASN A 50 10.39 15.00 -4.34
N SER A 51 10.57 14.62 -5.59
CA SER A 51 9.83 15.17 -6.75
C SER A 51 9.67 14.10 -7.82
N LEU A 52 8.66 14.26 -8.69
CA LEU A 52 8.48 13.35 -9.80
C LEU A 52 9.58 13.54 -10.86
N PRO A 53 10.13 12.43 -11.41
CA PRO A 53 11.05 12.53 -12.53
C PRO A 53 10.32 12.89 -13.83
N ASN A 54 10.93 13.66 -14.68
CA ASN A 54 10.50 13.85 -16.06
C ASN A 54 11.12 12.78 -16.99
N LYS A 55 10.64 12.74 -18.25
CA LYS A 55 11.13 11.80 -19.27
C LYS A 55 12.67 11.85 -19.42
N GLU A 56 13.23 13.06 -19.46
CA GLU A 56 14.68 13.25 -19.66
C GLU A 56 15.49 12.72 -18.47
N ALA A 57 15.05 13.05 -17.24
CA ALA A 57 15.72 12.58 -16.04
C ALA A 57 15.69 11.04 -15.95
N LEU A 58 14.55 10.40 -16.22
CA LEU A 58 14.47 8.94 -16.24
C LEU A 58 15.35 8.31 -17.31
N THR A 59 15.45 8.91 -18.49
CA THR A 59 16.30 8.38 -19.55
C THR A 59 17.76 8.44 -19.15
N ILE A 60 18.19 9.48 -18.43
CA ILE A 60 19.53 9.62 -17.91
C ILE A 60 19.79 8.57 -16.81
N GLU A 61 18.89 8.47 -15.82
CA GLU A 61 19.02 7.47 -14.74
C GLU A 61 19.04 6.03 -15.28
N LEU A 62 18.26 5.73 -16.33
CA LEU A 62 18.28 4.44 -17.02
C LEU A 62 19.62 4.18 -17.73
N SER A 63 20.25 5.20 -18.33
CA SER A 63 21.56 5.04 -19.01
C SER A 63 22.70 4.82 -18.03
N ASP A 64 22.57 5.33 -16.81
CA ASP A 64 23.56 5.13 -15.74
C ASP A 64 23.32 3.81 -14.96
N ALA A 65 22.17 3.17 -15.18
CA ALA A 65 21.83 1.91 -14.54
C ALA A 65 22.64 0.73 -15.13
N LYS A 66 23.05 -0.19 -14.26
CA LYS A 66 23.75 -1.42 -14.69
C LYS A 66 22.77 -2.47 -15.18
N ILE A 67 22.17 -2.23 -16.35
CA ILE A 67 21.20 -3.09 -17.01
C ILE A 67 21.73 -3.58 -18.35
N THR A 68 21.10 -4.63 -18.92
CA THR A 68 21.46 -5.11 -20.24
C THR A 68 21.02 -4.13 -21.32
N GLU A 69 21.62 -4.19 -22.52
CA GLU A 69 21.26 -3.31 -23.63
C GLU A 69 19.80 -3.53 -24.11
N GLU A 70 19.31 -4.77 -24.00
CA GLU A 70 17.92 -5.13 -24.30
C GLU A 70 16.97 -4.52 -23.27
N ASP A 71 17.23 -4.70 -21.98
CA ASP A 71 16.44 -4.10 -20.90
C ASP A 71 16.40 -2.58 -20.97
N PHE A 72 17.54 -1.96 -21.31
CA PHE A 72 17.61 -0.51 -21.51
C PHE A 72 16.67 -0.06 -22.64
N LYS A 73 16.72 -0.74 -23.78
CA LYS A 73 15.89 -0.39 -24.92
C LYS A 73 14.41 -0.54 -24.61
N ASP A 74 14.01 -1.62 -23.97
CA ASP A 74 12.61 -1.88 -23.62
C ASP A 74 12.11 -0.88 -22.58
N SER A 75 12.91 -0.59 -21.55
CA SER A 75 12.60 0.42 -20.54
C SER A 75 12.50 1.82 -21.12
N ALA A 76 13.40 2.21 -22.03
CA ALA A 76 13.36 3.52 -22.71
C ALA A 76 12.14 3.66 -23.61
N ASN A 77 11.75 2.60 -24.32
CA ASN A 77 10.51 2.56 -25.11
C ASN A 77 9.29 2.73 -24.20
N LEU A 78 9.23 2.04 -23.08
CA LEU A 78 8.16 2.15 -22.09
C LEU A 78 8.07 3.58 -21.54
N VAL A 79 9.18 4.16 -21.09
CA VAL A 79 9.23 5.56 -20.59
C VAL A 79 8.71 6.53 -21.66
N THR A 80 9.08 6.34 -22.92
CA THR A 80 8.59 7.17 -24.02
C THR A 80 7.08 7.03 -24.19
N ALA A 81 6.57 5.79 -24.21
CA ALA A 81 5.16 5.51 -24.39
C ALA A 81 4.29 6.10 -23.25
N ILE A 82 4.71 5.93 -22.00
CA ILE A 82 3.95 6.45 -20.84
C ILE A 82 4.04 7.97 -20.70
N SER A 83 5.14 8.59 -21.16
CA SER A 83 5.32 10.04 -21.10
C SER A 83 4.56 10.79 -22.19
N GLU A 84 4.35 10.18 -23.36
CA GLU A 84 3.64 10.76 -24.49
C GLU A 84 2.11 10.54 -24.44
N ASP A 85 1.66 9.61 -23.60
CA ASP A 85 0.24 9.35 -23.40
C ASP A 85 -0.35 10.41 -22.44
N ILE A 86 -0.83 11.52 -23.02
CA ILE A 86 -1.51 12.64 -22.32
C ILE A 86 -3.02 12.41 -22.35
N GLN A 87 -3.50 11.24 -21.95
CA GLN A 87 -4.94 11.04 -21.76
C GLN A 87 -5.39 11.67 -20.44
N GLU A 88 -6.67 12.09 -20.39
CA GLU A 88 -7.29 12.58 -19.16
C GLU A 88 -7.06 11.56 -18.05
N PHE A 89 -6.66 12.06 -16.89
CA PHE A 89 -6.45 11.21 -15.71
C PHE A 89 -7.76 10.51 -15.36
N ALA A 90 -7.69 9.22 -15.12
CA ALA A 90 -8.79 8.50 -14.50
C ALA A 90 -9.09 9.12 -13.12
N ASP A 91 -10.34 8.98 -12.67
CA ASP A 91 -10.69 9.41 -11.31
C ASP A 91 -9.68 8.84 -10.30
N LEU A 92 -9.14 9.74 -9.46
CA LEU A 92 -8.12 9.38 -8.48
C LEU A 92 -8.60 8.26 -7.54
N THR A 93 -9.87 8.30 -7.14
CA THR A 93 -10.45 7.27 -6.25
C THR A 93 -10.44 5.92 -6.93
N TRP A 94 -10.97 5.85 -8.15
CA TRP A 94 -10.94 4.60 -8.95
C TRP A 94 -9.52 4.08 -9.16
N LEU A 95 -8.58 4.97 -9.41
CA LEU A 95 -7.19 4.62 -9.65
C LEU A 95 -6.53 4.05 -8.38
N LEU A 96 -6.80 4.64 -7.22
CA LEU A 96 -6.34 4.13 -5.92
C LEU A 96 -6.90 2.74 -5.64
N ASP A 97 -8.23 2.56 -5.75
CA ASP A 97 -8.90 1.28 -5.52
C ASP A 97 -8.38 0.19 -6.47
N SER A 98 -8.19 0.55 -7.75
CA SER A 98 -7.67 -0.40 -8.75
C SER A 98 -6.21 -0.79 -8.48
N THR A 99 -5.40 0.14 -8.00
CA THR A 99 -4.01 -0.11 -7.65
C THR A 99 -3.90 -0.92 -6.36
N GLU A 100 -4.71 -0.62 -5.35
CA GLU A 100 -4.77 -1.41 -4.12
C GLU A 100 -5.12 -2.87 -4.41
N LYS A 101 -6.16 -3.09 -5.20
CA LYS A 101 -6.54 -4.44 -5.64
C LYS A 101 -5.40 -5.14 -6.39
N PHE A 102 -4.71 -4.44 -7.28
CA PHE A 102 -3.55 -4.97 -7.98
C PHE A 102 -2.44 -5.40 -7.00
N CYS A 103 -2.11 -4.55 -6.00
CA CYS A 103 -1.12 -4.87 -4.99
C CYS A 103 -1.52 -6.09 -4.15
N GLN A 104 -2.79 -6.17 -3.73
CA GLN A 104 -3.33 -7.31 -2.98
C GLN A 104 -3.24 -8.61 -3.77
N ASP A 105 -3.71 -8.60 -5.03
CA ASP A 105 -3.68 -9.78 -5.90
C ASP A 105 -2.23 -10.28 -6.15
N LYS A 106 -1.28 -9.34 -6.35
CA LYS A 106 0.14 -9.67 -6.57
C LYS A 106 0.84 -10.12 -5.29
N ALA A 107 0.55 -9.49 -4.15
CA ALA A 107 1.10 -9.93 -2.86
C ALA A 107 0.68 -11.37 -2.53
N ILE A 108 -0.61 -11.68 -2.68
CA ILE A 108 -1.11 -13.04 -2.46
C ILE A 108 -0.48 -14.04 -3.44
N TYR A 109 -0.38 -13.66 -4.72
CA TYR A 109 0.25 -14.53 -5.72
C TYR A 109 1.72 -14.85 -5.35
N ASN A 110 2.50 -13.82 -5.01
CA ASN A 110 3.91 -13.97 -4.64
C ASN A 110 4.06 -14.81 -3.36
N ALA A 111 3.22 -14.57 -2.34
CA ALA A 111 3.21 -15.36 -1.11
C ALA A 111 2.91 -16.84 -1.33
N VAL A 112 1.98 -17.16 -2.24
CA VAL A 112 1.68 -18.54 -2.63
C VAL A 112 2.87 -19.18 -3.35
N VAL A 113 3.49 -18.48 -4.31
CA VAL A 113 4.68 -18.99 -5.03
C VAL A 113 5.85 -19.23 -4.07
N GLU A 114 6.08 -18.31 -3.13
CA GLU A 114 7.11 -18.45 -2.11
C GLU A 114 6.81 -19.65 -1.19
N SER A 115 5.57 -19.80 -0.75
CA SER A 115 5.13 -20.92 0.09
C SER A 115 5.36 -22.27 -0.61
N ILE A 116 5.06 -22.36 -1.92
CA ILE A 116 5.34 -23.56 -2.74
C ILE A 116 6.86 -23.81 -2.79
N SER A 117 7.66 -22.80 -3.01
CA SER A 117 9.12 -22.90 -3.05
C SER A 117 9.71 -23.43 -1.72
N ILE A 118 9.15 -23.01 -0.59
CA ILE A 118 9.52 -23.51 0.75
C ILE A 118 9.15 -25.00 0.91
N LEU A 119 8.00 -25.41 0.38
CA LEU A 119 7.54 -26.80 0.47
C LEU A 119 8.35 -27.74 -0.41
N ASP A 120 8.70 -27.30 -1.62
CA ASP A 120 9.41 -28.12 -2.62
C ASP A 120 10.89 -28.24 -2.32
N ASN A 121 11.49 -27.31 -1.56
CA ASN A 121 12.90 -27.33 -1.23
C ASN A 121 13.14 -27.70 0.24
N PRO A 122 13.38 -28.99 0.57
CA PRO A 122 13.61 -29.44 1.94
C PRO A 122 14.91 -28.89 2.57
N LYS A 123 15.75 -28.22 1.79
CA LYS A 123 16.98 -27.53 2.23
C LYS A 123 16.78 -26.01 2.28
N SER A 124 15.57 -25.51 2.12
CA SER A 124 15.25 -24.10 2.29
C SER A 124 15.64 -23.65 3.71
N ILE A 125 16.28 -22.48 3.79
CA ILE A 125 16.64 -21.84 5.06
C ILE A 125 15.37 -21.41 5.82
N ALA A 126 14.28 -21.16 5.08
CA ALA A 126 12.99 -20.80 5.67
C ALA A 126 12.27 -22.06 6.19
N ASP A 127 11.87 -22.02 7.46
CA ASP A 127 11.07 -23.07 8.08
C ASP A 127 9.65 -23.05 7.49
N LYS A 128 9.03 -24.22 7.33
CA LYS A 128 7.61 -24.37 6.97
C LYS A 128 6.67 -23.60 7.90
N GLY A 129 7.12 -23.34 9.13
CA GLY A 129 6.41 -22.50 10.09
C GLY A 129 6.27 -21.02 9.69
N ALA A 130 7.07 -20.53 8.74
CA ALA A 130 6.97 -19.17 8.23
C ALA A 130 5.82 -18.96 7.22
N ILE A 131 5.28 -20.04 6.64
CA ILE A 131 4.22 -19.95 5.63
C ILE A 131 2.97 -19.18 6.11
N PRO A 132 2.45 -19.41 7.33
CA PRO A 132 1.31 -18.66 7.82
C PRO A 132 1.58 -17.15 7.91
N ASP A 133 2.78 -16.75 8.34
CA ASP A 133 3.16 -15.34 8.46
C ASP A 133 3.27 -14.69 7.07
N ILE A 134 3.92 -15.37 6.11
CA ILE A 134 4.03 -14.90 4.70
C ILE A 134 2.64 -14.66 4.10
N LEU A 135 1.69 -15.57 4.30
CA LEU A 135 0.34 -15.45 3.79
C LEU A 135 -0.45 -14.36 4.55
N SER A 136 -0.25 -14.25 5.86
CA SER A 136 -0.89 -13.21 6.68
C SER A 136 -0.44 -11.81 6.27
N ASP A 137 0.86 -11.62 6.04
CA ASP A 137 1.42 -10.35 5.60
C ASP A 137 0.87 -9.96 4.23
N ALA A 138 0.78 -10.92 3.29
CA ALA A 138 0.20 -10.67 1.98
C ALA A 138 -1.29 -10.28 2.03
N LEU A 139 -2.04 -10.87 2.96
CA LEU A 139 -3.46 -10.54 3.16
C LEU A 139 -3.68 -9.20 3.87
N SER A 140 -2.66 -8.67 4.55
CA SER A 140 -2.73 -7.39 5.28
C SER A 140 -2.46 -6.18 4.40
N VAL A 141 -2.12 -6.36 3.12
CA VAL A 141 -1.87 -5.23 2.20
C VAL A 141 -3.13 -4.39 2.03
N SER A 142 -3.09 -3.16 2.50
CA SER A 142 -4.17 -2.18 2.37
C SER A 142 -3.60 -0.77 2.27
N PHE A 143 -4.25 0.06 1.47
CA PHE A 143 -3.91 1.49 1.32
C PHE A 143 -4.63 2.35 2.37
N ASP A 144 -5.32 1.73 3.33
CA ASP A 144 -5.97 2.45 4.40
C ASP A 144 -4.91 3.10 5.31
N PRO A 145 -4.78 4.43 5.31
CA PRO A 145 -3.86 5.13 6.20
C PRO A 145 -4.29 5.11 7.67
N HIS A 146 -5.54 4.65 7.92
CA HIS A 146 -6.12 4.64 9.26
C HIS A 146 -5.75 3.37 10.05
N VAL A 147 -4.48 3.00 10.06
CA VAL A 147 -3.97 1.98 10.98
C VAL A 147 -3.84 2.61 12.37
N GLY A 148 -4.96 2.65 13.08
CA GLY A 148 -5.03 3.25 14.41
C GLY A 148 -5.86 4.55 14.45
N HIS A 149 -5.98 5.14 15.63
CA HIS A 149 -6.65 6.44 15.80
C HIS A 149 -5.63 7.57 15.61
N ASP A 150 -5.86 8.45 14.63
CA ASP A 150 -5.12 9.69 14.56
C ASP A 150 -5.47 10.56 15.77
N TYR A 151 -4.45 10.87 16.60
CA TYR A 151 -4.68 11.59 17.85
C TYR A 151 -5.14 13.04 17.63
N ILE A 152 -4.81 13.64 16.52
CA ILE A 152 -5.12 15.04 16.21
C ILE A 152 -6.39 15.12 15.36
N ASP A 153 -6.46 14.38 14.26
CA ASP A 153 -7.57 14.44 13.31
C ASP A 153 -8.86 13.85 13.89
N ASP A 154 -8.76 12.76 14.68
CA ASP A 154 -9.90 12.12 15.35
C ASP A 154 -10.26 12.76 16.69
N SER A 155 -9.75 13.96 16.98
CA SER A 155 -9.97 14.64 18.28
C SER A 155 -11.44 14.90 18.59
N ALA A 156 -12.25 15.23 17.61
CA ALA A 156 -13.68 15.48 17.76
C ALA A 156 -14.44 14.18 18.08
N GLU A 157 -14.16 13.10 17.36
CA GLU A 157 -14.79 11.79 17.57
C GLU A 157 -14.42 11.20 18.93
N ARG A 158 -13.15 11.38 19.34
CA ARG A 158 -12.70 11.01 20.68
C ARG A 158 -13.39 11.83 21.78
N PHE A 159 -13.54 13.13 21.58
CA PHE A 159 -14.26 13.99 22.52
C PHE A 159 -15.68 13.48 22.72
N ASP A 160 -16.40 13.19 21.65
CA ASP A 160 -17.76 12.64 21.70
C ASP A 160 -17.79 11.25 22.37
N TYR A 161 -16.80 10.39 22.08
CA TYR A 161 -16.68 9.09 22.70
C TYR A 161 -16.50 9.17 24.22
N TYR A 162 -15.60 10.05 24.70
CA TYR A 162 -15.36 10.23 26.14
C TYR A 162 -16.49 10.98 26.88
N HIS A 163 -17.29 11.77 26.16
CA HIS A 163 -18.43 12.48 26.73
C HIS A 163 -19.77 11.81 26.51
N ARG A 164 -19.75 10.66 25.84
CA ARG A 164 -20.96 9.85 25.63
C ARG A 164 -21.49 9.37 26.97
N VAL A 165 -22.78 9.65 27.23
CA VAL A 165 -23.45 9.15 28.44
C VAL A 165 -23.59 7.64 28.29
N GLU A 166 -22.80 6.90 29.06
CA GLU A 166 -22.89 5.43 29.09
C GLU A 166 -24.22 5.00 29.73
N GLU A 167 -24.92 4.10 29.05
CA GLU A 167 -26.05 3.40 29.66
C GLU A 167 -25.54 2.52 30.79
N ARG A 168 -26.10 2.70 31.99
CA ARG A 168 -25.73 1.95 33.17
C ARG A 168 -26.82 1.01 33.61
N ILE A 169 -26.45 -0.15 34.09
CA ILE A 169 -27.35 -1.13 34.68
C ILE A 169 -27.50 -0.77 36.16
N PRO A 170 -28.71 -0.38 36.62
CA PRO A 170 -28.90 0.02 38.00
C PRO A 170 -28.83 -1.20 38.94
N PHE A 171 -28.33 -0.98 40.14
CA PHE A 171 -28.43 -1.93 41.23
C PHE A 171 -29.86 -1.93 41.84
N ASP A 172 -30.23 -3.00 42.51
CA ASP A 172 -31.48 -3.11 43.23
C ASP A 172 -31.52 -2.22 44.53
N LEU A 173 -30.41 -1.57 44.86
CA LEU A 173 -30.25 -0.70 45.99
C LEU A 173 -30.03 0.76 45.57
N ASP A 174 -30.95 1.66 45.89
CA ASP A 174 -30.91 3.08 45.53
C ASP A 174 -29.66 3.78 46.06
N TYR A 175 -29.13 3.36 47.20
CA TYR A 175 -27.91 3.93 47.79
C TYR A 175 -26.70 3.70 46.85
N PHE A 176 -26.55 2.50 46.31
CA PHE A 176 -25.48 2.18 45.37
C PHE A 176 -25.65 2.92 44.05
N ASN A 177 -26.86 3.06 43.53
CA ASN A 177 -27.13 3.82 42.33
C ASN A 177 -26.74 5.30 42.47
N ARG A 178 -26.94 5.87 43.66
CA ARG A 178 -26.54 7.26 43.94
C ARG A 178 -25.01 7.43 43.96
N ILE A 179 -24.27 6.49 44.59
CA ILE A 179 -22.81 6.53 44.66
C ILE A 179 -22.17 6.28 43.28
N THR A 180 -22.69 5.33 42.52
CA THR A 180 -22.19 4.93 41.22
C THR A 180 -22.71 5.78 40.05
N LYS A 181 -23.50 6.82 40.32
CA LYS A 181 -24.14 7.67 39.33
C LYS A 181 -24.98 6.89 38.30
N GLY A 182 -25.76 5.93 38.77
CA GLY A 182 -26.76 5.20 37.96
C GLY A 182 -26.50 3.71 37.75
N GLY A 183 -25.46 3.12 38.35
CA GLY A 183 -25.21 1.70 38.25
C GLY A 183 -23.84 1.33 37.67
N LEU A 184 -23.73 0.09 37.13
CA LEU A 184 -22.54 -0.41 36.45
C LEU A 184 -22.58 -0.05 34.97
N PRO A 185 -21.47 0.42 34.35
CA PRO A 185 -21.39 0.58 32.91
C PRO A 185 -21.53 -0.76 32.20
N GLN A 186 -22.28 -0.78 31.08
CA GLN A 186 -22.35 -1.95 30.21
C GLN A 186 -20.96 -2.24 29.63
N LYS A 187 -20.32 -3.33 29.89
CA LYS A 187 -18.98 -3.77 29.48
C LYS A 187 -17.90 -3.75 30.57
N THR A 188 -18.28 -3.71 31.83
CA THR A 188 -17.35 -4.02 32.91
C THR A 188 -17.50 -5.48 33.33
N LEU A 189 -16.89 -6.39 32.59
CA LEU A 189 -16.58 -7.75 33.01
C LEU A 189 -15.08 -7.95 32.89
#